data_ec531110f65ec8c8bae7b512d9e47b33
#
_entry.id   ec531110f65ec8c8bae7b512d9e47b33
#
_cell.length_a   1.000
_cell.length_b   1.000
_cell.length_c   1.000
_cell.angle_alpha   90.00
_cell.angle_beta   90.00
_cell.angle_gamma   90.00
#
_symmetry.space_group_name_H-M   'P 1'
#
loop_
_entity.id
_entity.type
_entity.pdbx_description
1 polymer ?
#
loop_
_entity_poly.entity_id
_entity_poly.type
_entity_poly.pdbx_seq_one_letter_code
_entity_poly.pdbx_strand_id
1 'polypeptide(L)'
;MPKLLVAQVLGPYCGTAEDGQYLYDAVQEFIKKGEHIELDFEGVELASSSFFGALIGRLTEEHGPNAFQSLVDYRSLEPRLEFVLTHTLTAIHA
;
A
#
# COMPACT_ATOMS: atom_id res chain seq x y z
N MET A 1 10.89 -8.46 10.36
CA MET A 1 9.83 -8.16 9.38
C MET A 1 10.44 -7.46 8.18
N PRO A 2 10.21 -7.95 6.96
CA PRO A 2 10.71 -7.27 5.75
C PRO A 2 10.14 -5.87 5.63
N LYS A 3 10.91 -4.98 5.05
CA LYS A 3 10.52 -3.59 4.89
C LYS A 3 10.80 -3.13 3.47
N LEU A 4 9.82 -2.45 2.86
CA LEU A 4 9.98 -1.80 1.57
C LEU A 4 9.96 -0.29 1.76
N LEU A 5 10.95 0.37 1.18
CA LEU A 5 11.01 1.83 1.16
C LEU A 5 10.27 2.29 -0.11
N VAL A 6 9.05 2.75 0.06
CA VAL A 6 8.16 3.07 -1.07
C VAL A 6 8.78 4.11 -2.00
N ALA A 7 9.40 5.15 -1.44
CA ALA A 7 10.03 6.19 -2.25
C ALA A 7 11.21 5.67 -3.06
N GLN A 8 11.89 4.63 -2.62
CA GLN A 8 12.97 4.01 -3.40
C GLN A 8 12.42 3.18 -4.55
N VAL A 9 11.25 2.58 -4.36
CA VAL A 9 10.61 1.76 -5.39
C VAL A 9 9.90 2.61 -6.44
N LEU A 10 9.18 3.63 -6.00
CA LEU A 10 8.29 4.41 -6.87
C LEU A 10 8.64 5.89 -7.01
N GLY A 11 9.58 6.38 -6.20
CA GLY A 11 9.83 7.82 -6.12
C GLY A 11 8.86 8.50 -5.16
N PRO A 12 8.94 9.83 -5.05
CA PRO A 12 8.14 10.57 -4.07
C PRO A 12 6.68 10.79 -4.46
N TYR A 13 6.32 10.52 -5.71
CA TYR A 13 4.97 10.79 -6.21
C TYR A 13 4.30 9.49 -6.63
N CYS A 14 3.36 9.02 -5.82
CA CYS A 14 2.62 7.79 -6.05
C CYS A 14 1.19 8.14 -6.44
N GLY A 15 1.01 8.66 -7.66
CA GLY A 15 -0.24 9.26 -8.08
C GLY A 15 -1.14 8.42 -8.96
N THR A 16 -0.74 7.21 -9.34
CA THR A 16 -1.49 6.44 -10.32
C THR A 16 -1.84 5.04 -9.82
N ALA A 17 -2.87 4.46 -10.43
CA ALA A 17 -3.23 3.06 -10.17
C ALA A 17 -2.09 2.12 -10.60
N GLU A 18 -1.35 2.48 -11.66
CA GLU A 18 -0.23 1.69 -12.11
C GLU A 18 0.87 1.62 -11.07
N ASP A 19 1.13 2.73 -10.37
CA ASP A 19 2.08 2.75 -9.27
C ASP A 19 1.63 1.82 -8.14
N GLY A 20 0.33 1.82 -7.85
CA GLY A 20 -0.25 0.93 -6.85
C GLY A 20 -0.11 -0.53 -7.23
N GLN A 21 -0.31 -0.84 -8.50
CA GLN A 21 -0.15 -2.20 -9.03
C GLN A 21 1.32 -2.63 -8.93
N TYR A 22 2.22 -1.74 -9.26
CA TYR A 22 3.65 -2.02 -9.18
C TYR A 22 4.07 -2.32 -7.74
N LEU A 23 3.57 -1.54 -6.80
CA LEU A 23 3.86 -1.78 -5.38
C LEU A 23 3.23 -3.10 -4.92
N TYR A 24 2.03 -3.41 -5.38
CA TYR A 24 1.40 -4.68 -5.08
C TYR A 24 2.29 -5.86 -5.51
N ASP A 25 2.85 -5.79 -6.72
CA ASP A 25 3.69 -6.87 -7.21
C ASP A 25 4.92 -7.08 -6.32
N ALA A 26 5.50 -6.00 -5.83
CA ALA A 26 6.64 -6.08 -4.91
C ALA A 26 6.22 -6.67 -3.56
N VAL A 27 5.07 -6.26 -3.04
CA VAL A 27 4.53 -6.77 -1.77
C VAL A 27 4.19 -8.25 -1.89
N GLN A 28 3.63 -8.64 -3.00
CA GLN A 28 3.18 -10.01 -3.25
C GLN A 28 4.32 -11.03 -3.12
N GLU A 29 5.54 -10.64 -3.49
CA GLU A 29 6.69 -11.54 -3.37
C GLU A 29 6.96 -11.97 -1.93
N PHE A 30 6.68 -11.07 -0.98
CA PHE A 30 6.85 -11.40 0.45
C PHE A 30 5.65 -12.19 0.97
N ILE A 31 4.45 -11.85 0.55
CA ILE A 31 3.25 -12.55 0.99
C ILE A 31 3.26 -14.01 0.55
N LYS A 32 3.76 -14.28 -0.66
CA LYS A 32 3.91 -15.65 -1.16
C LYS A 32 4.77 -16.52 -0.25
N LYS A 33 5.72 -15.91 0.44
CA LYS A 33 6.62 -16.61 1.36
C LYS A 33 6.04 -16.70 2.77
N GLY A 34 4.81 -16.24 2.96
CA GLY A 34 4.17 -16.24 4.28
C GLY A 34 4.65 -15.15 5.19
N GLU A 35 5.25 -14.10 4.64
CA GLU A 35 5.80 -13.00 5.43
C GLU A 35 4.87 -11.80 5.46
N HIS A 36 4.81 -11.14 6.63
CA HIS A 36 4.23 -9.80 6.74
C HIS A 36 5.25 -8.81 6.22
N ILE A 37 4.79 -7.65 5.75
CA ILE A 37 5.70 -6.63 5.21
C ILE A 37 5.35 -5.26 5.78
N GLU A 38 6.38 -4.46 6.01
CA GLU A 38 6.21 -3.07 6.43
C GLU A 38 6.51 -2.16 5.25
N LEU A 39 5.59 -1.26 4.96
CA LEU A 39 5.77 -0.24 3.93
C LEU A 39 6.18 1.07 4.62
N ASP A 40 7.36 1.54 4.31
CA ASP A 40 7.86 2.80 4.85
C ASP A 40 7.65 3.89 3.80
N PHE A 41 6.83 4.88 4.15
CA PHE A 41 6.47 5.98 3.26
C PHE A 41 7.34 7.22 3.44
N GLU A 42 8.45 7.11 4.16
CA GLU A 42 9.36 8.25 4.32
C GLU A 42 9.80 8.74 2.95
N GLY A 43 9.69 10.05 2.72
CA GLY A 43 10.05 10.65 1.43
C GLY A 43 8.95 10.64 0.38
N VAL A 44 7.83 9.98 0.64
CA VAL A 44 6.67 10.04 -0.26
C VAL A 44 5.91 11.33 0.00
N GLU A 45 5.76 12.14 -1.03
CA GLU A 45 5.11 13.45 -0.93
C GLU A 45 3.67 13.43 -1.41
N LEU A 46 3.34 12.47 -2.29
CA LEU A 46 1.99 12.35 -2.81
C LEU A 46 1.62 10.87 -2.94
N ALA A 47 0.43 10.53 -2.49
CA ALA A 47 -0.14 9.21 -2.68
C ALA A 47 -1.64 9.39 -2.87
N SER A 48 -2.14 9.04 -4.04
CA SER A 48 -3.52 9.28 -4.41
C SER A 48 -4.45 8.14 -4.00
N SER A 49 -5.75 8.41 -4.04
CA SER A 49 -6.74 7.36 -3.81
C SER A 49 -6.65 6.27 -4.88
N SER A 50 -6.29 6.63 -6.11
CA SER A 50 -6.10 5.64 -7.18
C SER A 50 -4.94 4.70 -6.88
N PHE A 51 -3.86 5.25 -6.32
CA PHE A 51 -2.71 4.46 -5.92
C PHE A 51 -3.07 3.48 -4.80
N PHE A 52 -3.63 3.99 -3.71
CA PHE A 52 -4.04 3.13 -2.60
C PHE A 52 -5.13 2.15 -3.02
N GLY A 53 -6.07 2.59 -3.86
CA GLY A 53 -7.15 1.75 -4.35
C GLY A 53 -6.64 0.55 -5.12
N ALA A 54 -5.65 0.74 -5.98
CA ALA A 54 -5.06 -0.35 -6.74
C ALA A 54 -4.32 -1.33 -5.82
N LEU A 55 -3.53 -0.82 -4.88
CA LEU A 55 -2.79 -1.66 -3.94
C LEU A 55 -3.75 -2.46 -3.05
N ILE A 56 -4.66 -1.78 -2.39
CA ILE A 56 -5.59 -2.40 -1.44
C ILE A 56 -6.57 -3.31 -2.17
N GLY A 57 -7.05 -2.88 -3.34
CA GLY A 57 -7.99 -3.65 -4.14
C GLY A 57 -7.41 -5.00 -4.55
N ARG A 58 -6.15 -5.02 -5.02
CA ARG A 58 -5.50 -6.26 -5.42
C ARG A 58 -5.25 -7.17 -4.21
N LEU A 59 -4.83 -6.59 -3.09
CA LEU A 59 -4.66 -7.38 -1.87
C LEU A 59 -5.97 -8.01 -1.44
N THR A 60 -7.06 -7.26 -1.52
CA THR A 60 -8.37 -7.73 -1.15
C THR A 60 -8.85 -8.85 -2.08
N GLU A 61 -8.67 -8.68 -3.38
CA GLU A 61 -9.07 -9.70 -4.36
C GLU A 61 -8.31 -11.01 -4.18
N GLU A 62 -7.02 -10.92 -3.92
CA GLU A 62 -6.16 -12.11 -3.90
C GLU A 62 -6.10 -12.78 -2.52
N HIS A 63 -6.27 -12.02 -1.45
CA HIS A 63 -6.01 -12.51 -0.09
C HIS A 63 -7.15 -12.27 0.91
N GLY A 64 -8.25 -11.71 0.45
CA GLY A 64 -9.44 -11.53 1.29
C GLY A 64 -9.63 -10.11 1.80
N PRO A 65 -10.81 -9.82 2.36
CA PRO A 65 -11.22 -8.43 2.66
C PRO A 65 -10.38 -7.70 3.70
N ASN A 66 -9.68 -8.41 4.57
CA ASN A 66 -8.86 -7.77 5.61
C ASN A 66 -7.36 -7.87 5.31
N ALA A 67 -7.01 -8.18 4.07
CA ALA A 67 -5.63 -8.48 3.72
C ALA A 67 -4.67 -7.33 4.02
N PHE A 68 -5.04 -6.09 3.69
CA PHE A 68 -4.15 -4.97 3.93
C PHE A 68 -3.85 -4.82 5.42
N GLN A 69 -4.88 -4.86 6.26
CA GLN A 69 -4.71 -4.72 7.70
C GLN A 69 -3.97 -5.90 8.32
N SER A 70 -4.13 -7.09 7.76
CA SER A 70 -3.55 -8.32 8.33
C SER A 70 -2.12 -8.57 7.90
N LEU A 71 -1.78 -8.20 6.67
CA LEU A 71 -0.52 -8.60 6.05
C LEU A 71 0.47 -7.46 5.87
N VAL A 72 0.01 -6.23 5.94
CA VAL A 72 0.83 -5.05 5.65
C VAL A 72 0.77 -4.07 6.81
N ASP A 73 1.96 -3.70 7.30
CA ASP A 73 2.09 -2.59 8.22
C ASP A 73 2.59 -1.38 7.43
N TYR A 74 2.33 -0.19 7.92
CA TYR A 74 2.88 1.01 7.29
C TYR A 74 3.39 1.98 8.35
N ARG A 75 4.35 2.81 7.95
CA ARG A 75 4.92 3.81 8.82
C ARG A 75 5.37 5.03 8.03
N SER A 76 5.62 6.12 8.76
CA SER A 76 6.11 7.38 8.18
C SER A 76 5.15 7.97 7.15
N LEU A 77 3.86 7.72 7.33
CA LEU A 77 2.84 8.26 6.45
C LEU A 77 2.32 9.56 7.05
N GLU A 78 2.50 10.67 6.31
CA GLU A 78 2.03 11.96 6.78
C GLU A 78 0.52 11.93 7.02
N PRO A 79 0.01 12.70 8.00
CA PRO A 79 -1.43 12.70 8.29
C PRO A 79 -2.31 12.95 7.08
N ARG A 80 -1.88 13.82 6.18
CA ARG A 80 -2.60 14.12 4.96
C ARG A 80 -2.73 12.89 4.06
N LEU A 81 -1.67 12.10 3.97
CA LEU A 81 -1.66 10.88 3.16
C LEU A 81 -2.36 9.74 3.88
N GLU A 82 -2.23 9.69 5.19
CA GLU A 82 -2.93 8.69 5.97
C GLU A 82 -4.44 8.87 5.86
N PHE A 83 -4.90 10.11 5.77
CA PHE A 83 -6.31 10.39 5.54
C PHE A 83 -6.78 9.77 4.22
N VAL A 84 -5.99 9.90 3.15
CA VAL A 84 -6.32 9.29 1.86
C VAL A 84 -6.39 7.77 1.98
N LEU A 85 -5.42 7.17 2.67
CA LEU A 85 -5.39 5.73 2.87
C LEU A 85 -6.62 5.24 3.62
N THR A 86 -6.93 5.84 4.76
CA THR A 86 -8.07 5.39 5.58
C THR A 86 -9.40 5.62 4.87
N HIS A 87 -9.51 6.71 4.12
CA HIS A 87 -10.71 6.98 3.33
C HIS A 87 -10.89 5.92 2.24
N THR A 88 -9.79 5.53 1.59
CA THR A 88 -9.81 4.51 0.55
C THR A 88 -10.18 3.14 1.13
N LEU A 89 -9.63 2.80 2.30
CA LEU A 89 -9.98 1.55 2.99
C LEU A 89 -11.48 1.50 3.30
N THR A 90 -12.03 2.60 3.80
CA THR A 90 -13.44 2.69 4.11
C THR A 90 -14.30 2.47 2.87
N ALA A 91 -13.92 3.09 1.76
CA ALA A 91 -14.66 2.98 0.50
C ALA A 91 -14.64 1.54 -0.05
N ILE A 92 -13.50 0.86 0.04
CA ILE A 92 -13.38 -0.50 -0.46
C ILE A 92 -14.19 -1.48 0.40
N HIS A 93 -14.26 -1.24 1.71
CA HIS A 93 -14.92 -2.13 2.66
C HIS A 93 -16.37 -1.72 2.97
N ALA A 94 -16.87 -0.68 2.32
CA ALA A 94 -18.22 -0.19 2.53
C ALA A 94 -19.27 -1.12 1.94
#